data_3521d809507e5302fcaba8da54dea0d8
#
_entry.id   3521d809507e5302fcaba8da54dea0d8
#
_cell.length_a   1.000
_cell.length_b   1.000
_cell.length_c   1.000
_cell.angle_alpha   90.00
_cell.angle_beta   90.00
_cell.angle_gamma   90.00
#
_symmetry.space_group_name_H-M   'P 1'
#
loop_
_entity.id
_entity.type
_entity.pdbx_description
1 polymer ?
#
loop_
_entity_poly.entity_id
_entity_poly.type
_entity_poly.pdbx_seq_one_letter_code
_entity_poly.pdbx_strand_id
1 'polypeptide(L)'
;EQMQNECIDIIKLTLDIYKDFGFDKIKIKFSDRPKKRIGDDEVWDFLEKALLESMEKLNLKYEVNQGEGAFYGPKIEFVLIDALSREWQCGTIQVDLNLPPRLEASFIDSKGEKQFPVMIHRAFFGSLERFIGILIENNSGKLPVWLSPIQVGIANINDNCTEYCD
;
A
#
# COMPACT_ATOMS: atom_id res chain seq x y z
N GLU A 1 18.75 -8.47 -1.05
CA GLU A 1 17.89 -9.66 -1.05
C GLU A 1 16.77 -9.55 -0.03
N GLN A 2 17.04 -9.30 1.27
CA GLN A 2 15.99 -9.14 2.29
C GLN A 2 15.01 -8.02 1.95
N MET A 3 15.49 -6.82 1.61
CA MET A 3 14.65 -5.68 1.21
C MET A 3 13.70 -6.06 0.05
N GLN A 4 14.20 -6.75 -0.96
CA GLN A 4 13.41 -7.16 -2.11
C GLN A 4 12.30 -8.14 -1.72
N ASN A 5 12.60 -9.12 -0.85
CA ASN A 5 11.61 -10.07 -0.36
C ASN A 5 10.51 -9.36 0.45
N GLU A 6 10.89 -8.43 1.34
CA GLU A 6 9.95 -7.61 2.08
C GLU A 6 9.05 -6.77 1.14
N CYS A 7 9.61 -6.16 0.10
CA CYS A 7 8.82 -5.44 -0.90
C CYS A 7 7.82 -6.36 -1.60
N ILE A 8 8.22 -7.58 -1.98
CA ILE A 8 7.34 -8.56 -2.59
C ILE A 8 6.17 -8.93 -1.66
N ASP A 9 6.47 -9.17 -0.38
CA ASP A 9 5.43 -9.55 0.59
C ASP A 9 4.47 -8.39 0.89
N ILE A 10 4.98 -7.16 0.95
CA ILE A 10 4.13 -5.96 1.09
C ILE A 10 3.25 -5.77 -0.15
N ILE A 11 3.78 -5.98 -1.37
CA ILE A 11 2.99 -5.90 -2.61
C ILE A 11 1.83 -6.90 -2.57
N LYS A 12 2.13 -8.18 -2.25
CA LYS A 12 1.09 -9.22 -2.14
C LYS A 12 0.03 -8.84 -1.13
N LEU A 13 0.45 -8.46 0.09
CA LEU A 13 -0.46 -8.04 1.14
C LEU A 13 -1.34 -6.85 0.70
N THR A 14 -0.78 -5.88 -0.02
CA THR A 14 -1.53 -4.72 -0.53
C THR A 14 -2.62 -5.16 -1.51
N LEU A 15 -2.28 -6.06 -2.44
CA LEU A 15 -3.21 -6.57 -3.43
C LEU A 15 -4.30 -7.44 -2.79
N ASP A 16 -3.95 -8.26 -1.81
CA ASP A 16 -4.91 -9.09 -1.06
C ASP A 16 -5.89 -8.22 -0.27
N ILE A 17 -5.40 -7.18 0.43
CA ILE A 17 -6.24 -6.20 1.13
C ILE A 17 -7.25 -5.57 0.16
N TYR A 18 -6.80 -5.06 -0.99
CA TYR A 18 -7.72 -4.42 -1.93
C TYR A 18 -8.75 -5.39 -2.49
N LYS A 19 -8.36 -6.63 -2.75
CA LYS A 19 -9.28 -7.69 -3.16
C LYS A 19 -10.34 -7.98 -2.09
N ASP A 20 -9.93 -8.07 -0.82
CA ASP A 20 -10.85 -8.30 0.32
C ASP A 20 -11.87 -7.15 0.47
N PHE A 21 -11.48 -5.93 0.13
CA PHE A 21 -12.36 -4.76 0.08
C PHE A 21 -13.18 -4.65 -1.22
N GLY A 22 -13.01 -5.60 -2.17
CA GLY A 22 -13.78 -5.65 -3.42
C GLY A 22 -13.28 -4.73 -4.53
N PHE A 23 -12.00 -4.35 -4.51
CA PHE A 23 -11.39 -3.55 -5.58
C PHE A 23 -10.69 -4.46 -6.59
N ASP A 24 -11.30 -4.63 -7.76
CA ASP A 24 -10.76 -5.47 -8.84
C ASP A 24 -9.88 -4.69 -9.83
N LYS A 25 -10.03 -3.36 -9.88
CA LYS A 25 -9.33 -2.49 -10.82
C LYS A 25 -8.25 -1.69 -10.09
N ILE A 26 -7.03 -2.16 -10.19
CA ILE A 26 -5.85 -1.54 -9.56
C ILE A 26 -4.84 -1.23 -10.65
N LYS A 27 -4.42 0.04 -10.74
CA LYS A 27 -3.24 0.42 -11.50
C LYS A 27 -2.02 0.48 -10.59
N ILE A 28 -0.90 -0.02 -11.07
CA ILE A 28 0.38 0.06 -10.38
C ILE A 28 1.25 1.03 -11.15
N LYS A 29 1.84 1.99 -10.44
CA LYS A 29 2.78 2.95 -11.02
C LYS A 29 4.13 2.81 -10.31
N PHE A 30 5.19 2.89 -11.07
CA PHE A 30 6.55 3.01 -10.58
C PHE A 30 7.02 4.44 -10.77
N SER A 31 7.36 5.13 -9.70
CA SER A 31 7.83 6.51 -9.72
C SER A 31 9.32 6.53 -9.39
N ASP A 32 10.11 6.90 -10.40
CA ASP A 32 11.56 6.95 -10.36
C ASP A 32 12.09 8.26 -9.78
N ARG A 33 13.40 8.42 -9.82
CA ARG A 33 14.15 9.55 -9.24
C ARG A 33 13.73 10.91 -9.78
N PRO A 34 13.38 11.89 -8.92
CA PRO A 34 13.15 13.27 -9.32
C PRO A 34 14.47 14.01 -9.57
N LYS A 35 14.42 15.14 -10.28
CA LYS A 35 15.58 16.00 -10.53
C LYS A 35 16.22 16.50 -9.23
N LYS A 36 15.39 16.90 -8.26
CA LYS A 36 15.83 17.32 -6.91
C LYS A 36 15.68 16.16 -5.95
N ARG A 37 16.78 15.53 -5.59
CA ARG A 37 16.83 14.36 -4.71
C ARG A 37 18.04 14.39 -3.80
N ILE A 38 18.03 13.57 -2.78
CA ILE A 38 19.16 13.28 -1.90
C ILE A 38 19.72 11.89 -2.22
N GLY A 39 20.99 11.67 -1.86
CA GLY A 39 21.71 10.43 -2.16
C GLY A 39 22.33 10.40 -3.55
N ASP A 40 23.25 9.48 -3.74
CA ASP A 40 24.03 9.32 -4.96
C ASP A 40 23.27 8.48 -6.00
N ASP A 41 23.64 8.60 -7.26
CA ASP A 41 22.99 7.88 -8.36
C ASP A 41 23.09 6.36 -8.21
N GLU A 42 24.19 5.83 -7.68
CA GLU A 42 24.38 4.41 -7.41
C GLU A 42 23.35 3.87 -6.41
N VAL A 43 23.03 4.66 -5.37
CA VAL A 43 21.99 4.31 -4.38
C VAL A 43 20.62 4.26 -5.04
N TRP A 44 20.33 5.24 -5.89
CA TRP A 44 19.07 5.28 -6.63
C TRP A 44 18.95 4.12 -7.60
N ASP A 45 20.00 3.81 -8.36
CA ASP A 45 20.03 2.66 -9.27
C ASP A 45 19.74 1.35 -8.53
N PHE A 46 20.33 1.18 -7.35
CA PHE A 46 20.11 0.01 -6.50
C PHE A 46 18.65 -0.09 -6.02
N LEU A 47 18.08 1.02 -5.51
CA LEU A 47 16.72 1.03 -4.98
C LEU A 47 15.66 0.86 -6.08
N GLU A 48 15.82 1.56 -7.20
CA GLU A 48 14.93 1.45 -8.36
C GLU A 48 14.93 0.03 -8.92
N LYS A 49 16.11 -0.55 -9.12
CA LYS A 49 16.27 -1.94 -9.57
C LYS A 49 15.57 -2.92 -8.64
N ALA A 50 15.72 -2.76 -7.34
CA ALA A 50 15.10 -3.67 -6.37
C ALA A 50 13.57 -3.62 -6.41
N LEU A 51 12.97 -2.42 -6.56
CA LEU A 51 11.53 -2.28 -6.71
C LEU A 51 11.02 -2.85 -8.03
N LEU A 52 11.70 -2.56 -9.14
CA LEU A 52 11.35 -3.08 -10.47
C LEU A 52 11.40 -4.61 -10.49
N GLU A 53 12.49 -5.22 -10.02
CA GLU A 53 12.62 -6.67 -9.94
C GLU A 53 11.56 -7.32 -9.02
N SER A 54 11.12 -6.61 -7.97
CA SER A 54 10.04 -7.10 -7.09
C SER A 54 8.72 -7.20 -7.84
N MET A 55 8.40 -6.21 -8.67
CA MET A 55 7.19 -6.22 -9.51
C MET A 55 7.29 -7.25 -10.64
N GLU A 56 8.46 -7.39 -11.27
CA GLU A 56 8.71 -8.36 -12.33
C GLU A 56 8.58 -9.80 -11.83
N LYS A 57 9.12 -10.13 -10.65
CA LYS A 57 8.97 -11.45 -10.02
C LYS A 57 7.51 -11.84 -9.77
N LEU A 58 6.65 -10.85 -9.59
CA LEU A 58 5.20 -11.04 -9.42
C LEU A 58 4.44 -10.96 -10.75
N ASN A 59 5.12 -10.79 -11.90
CA ASN A 59 4.52 -10.59 -13.22
C ASN A 59 3.48 -9.45 -13.26
N LEU A 60 3.72 -8.38 -12.50
CA LEU A 60 2.81 -7.25 -12.42
C LEU A 60 3.00 -6.32 -13.63
N LYS A 61 1.88 -5.82 -14.15
CA LYS A 61 1.88 -4.74 -15.14
C LYS A 61 1.92 -3.42 -14.39
N TYR A 62 2.81 -2.54 -14.78
CA TYR A 62 2.95 -1.21 -14.19
C TYR A 62 3.21 -0.13 -15.25
N GLU A 63 2.91 1.11 -14.90
CA GLU A 63 3.23 2.31 -15.68
C GLU A 63 4.40 3.03 -15.01
N VAL A 64 5.34 3.57 -15.79
CA VAL A 64 6.42 4.39 -15.25
C VAL A 64 5.95 5.84 -15.14
N ASN A 65 6.01 6.37 -13.93
CA ASN A 65 5.71 7.76 -13.60
C ASN A 65 7.03 8.53 -13.41
N GLN A 66 7.58 9.01 -14.51
CA GLN A 66 8.94 9.52 -14.58
C GLN A 66 9.15 10.79 -13.74
N GLY A 67 10.13 10.75 -12.84
CA GLY A 67 10.51 11.89 -12.00
C GLY A 67 9.58 12.17 -10.83
N GLU A 68 8.61 11.29 -10.54
CA GLU A 68 7.59 11.48 -9.51
C GLU A 68 7.89 10.72 -8.20
N GLY A 69 9.07 10.14 -8.09
CA GLY A 69 9.56 9.56 -6.84
C GLY A 69 9.66 10.60 -5.72
N ALA A 70 9.73 10.15 -4.48
CA ALA A 70 10.02 11.04 -3.36
C ALA A 70 11.48 11.53 -3.45
N PHE A 71 11.78 12.69 -2.87
CA PHE A 71 13.15 13.23 -2.89
C PHE A 71 14.17 12.33 -2.19
N TYR A 72 13.74 11.38 -1.36
CA TYR A 72 14.55 10.45 -0.58
C TYR A 72 14.54 9.00 -1.10
N GLY A 73 13.66 8.65 -2.04
CA GLY A 73 13.62 7.29 -2.58
C GLY A 73 12.54 7.07 -3.64
N PRO A 74 12.70 6.06 -4.48
CA PRO A 74 11.69 5.65 -5.46
C PRO A 74 10.50 5.01 -4.78
N LYS A 75 9.36 4.93 -5.49
CA LYS A 75 8.13 4.38 -4.92
C LYS A 75 7.34 3.54 -5.92
N ILE A 76 6.60 2.58 -5.38
CA ILE A 76 5.49 1.91 -6.06
C ILE A 76 4.20 2.53 -5.54
N GLU A 77 3.30 2.90 -6.43
CA GLU A 77 2.00 3.49 -6.13
C GLU A 77 0.89 2.55 -6.57
N PHE A 78 -0.09 2.34 -5.70
CA PHE A 78 -1.29 1.59 -6.00
C PHE A 78 -2.46 2.55 -6.14
N VAL A 79 -3.04 2.56 -7.32
CA VAL A 79 -4.12 3.48 -7.70
C VAL A 79 -5.39 2.68 -7.88
N LEU A 80 -6.38 2.94 -7.04
CA LEU A 80 -7.69 2.33 -7.15
C LEU A 80 -8.53 3.09 -8.18
N ILE A 81 -9.28 2.33 -8.99
CA ILE A 81 -10.22 2.88 -9.96
C ILE A 81 -11.62 2.73 -9.38
N ASP A 82 -12.30 3.84 -9.18
CA ASP A 82 -13.67 3.84 -8.66
C ASP A 82 -14.73 3.49 -9.72
N ALA A 83 -15.98 3.41 -9.29
CA ALA A 83 -17.11 3.10 -10.15
C ALA A 83 -17.32 4.11 -11.30
N LEU A 84 -16.84 5.34 -11.15
CA LEU A 84 -16.89 6.40 -12.16
C LEU A 84 -15.62 6.47 -13.01
N SER A 85 -14.72 5.48 -12.90
CA SER A 85 -13.42 5.44 -13.59
C SER A 85 -12.43 6.55 -13.18
N ARG A 86 -12.60 7.13 -11.99
CA ARG A 86 -11.63 8.09 -11.43
C ARG A 86 -10.49 7.33 -10.75
N GLU A 87 -9.28 7.88 -10.85
CA GLU A 87 -8.07 7.32 -10.28
C GLU A 87 -7.80 7.89 -8.87
N TRP A 88 -7.57 7.00 -7.90
CA TRP A 88 -7.28 7.36 -6.52
C TRP A 88 -6.03 6.65 -6.03
N GLN A 89 -4.95 7.37 -5.85
CA GLN A 89 -3.76 6.83 -5.20
C GLN A 89 -4.07 6.57 -3.72
N CYS A 90 -4.00 5.30 -3.32
CA CYS A 90 -4.25 4.86 -1.96
C CYS A 90 -3.02 4.20 -1.34
N GLY A 91 -2.46 3.21 -2.01
CA GLY A 91 -1.29 2.50 -1.51
C GLY A 91 0.03 3.07 -2.01
N THR A 92 1.06 2.92 -1.18
CA THR A 92 2.42 3.31 -1.53
C THR A 92 3.43 2.41 -0.83
N ILE A 93 4.48 2.04 -1.55
CA ILE A 93 5.70 1.42 -0.99
C ILE A 93 6.86 2.31 -1.42
N GLN A 94 7.67 2.75 -0.47
CA GLN A 94 8.85 3.59 -0.71
C GLN A 94 10.03 3.00 -0.01
N VAL A 95 11.18 2.92 -0.68
CA VAL A 95 12.43 2.46 -0.10
C VAL A 95 13.36 3.63 0.16
N ASP A 96 14.00 3.64 1.32
CA ASP A 96 14.75 4.78 1.83
C ASP A 96 16.02 4.31 2.53
N LEU A 97 17.17 4.78 2.05
CA LEU A 97 18.48 4.60 2.67
C LEU A 97 19.01 5.87 3.33
N ASN A 98 18.28 6.98 3.24
CA ASN A 98 18.73 8.29 3.69
C ASN A 98 18.32 8.61 5.14
N LEU A 99 17.09 8.22 5.52
CA LEU A 99 16.58 8.50 6.87
C LEU A 99 17.23 7.68 7.97
N PRO A 100 17.48 6.35 7.81
CA PRO A 100 18.07 5.57 8.90
C PRO A 100 19.38 6.13 9.46
N PRO A 101 20.37 6.52 8.65
CA PRO A 101 21.59 7.16 9.18
C PRO A 101 21.32 8.49 9.90
N ARG A 102 20.37 9.30 9.41
CA ARG A 102 20.01 10.60 10.01
C ARG A 102 19.28 10.45 11.33
N LEU A 103 18.54 9.35 11.50
CA LEU A 103 17.85 8.98 12.74
C LEU A 103 18.73 8.14 13.66
N GLU A 104 19.99 7.89 13.26
CA GLU A 104 20.95 7.02 13.98
C GLU A 104 20.40 5.59 14.20
N ALA A 105 19.40 5.18 13.39
CA ALA A 105 18.83 3.84 13.42
C ALA A 105 19.83 2.84 12.87
N SER A 106 20.41 2.01 13.73
CA SER A 106 21.44 1.05 13.35
C SER A 106 21.18 -0.32 13.97
N PHE A 107 21.78 -1.34 13.37
CA PHE A 107 21.79 -2.71 13.88
C PHE A 107 23.21 -3.28 13.84
N ILE A 108 23.43 -4.37 14.56
CA ILE A 108 24.70 -5.11 14.51
C ILE A 108 24.50 -6.30 13.57
N ASP A 109 25.33 -6.38 12.56
CA ASP A 109 25.28 -7.47 11.58
C ASP A 109 25.87 -8.78 12.11
N SER A 110 25.85 -9.84 11.30
CA SER A 110 26.39 -11.15 11.66
C SER A 110 27.91 -11.18 11.88
N LYS A 111 28.61 -10.11 11.47
CA LYS A 111 30.05 -9.94 11.66
C LYS A 111 30.38 -9.11 12.90
N GLY A 112 29.36 -8.62 13.61
CA GLY A 112 29.53 -7.72 14.75
C GLY A 112 29.75 -6.27 14.38
N GLU A 113 29.51 -5.87 13.13
CA GLU A 113 29.68 -4.51 12.64
C GLU A 113 28.38 -3.72 12.70
N LYS A 114 28.49 -2.41 13.02
CA LYS A 114 27.35 -1.50 13.04
C LYS A 114 26.96 -1.11 11.62
N GLN A 115 25.71 -1.39 11.24
CA GLN A 115 25.15 -1.10 9.92
C GLN A 115 23.86 -0.28 10.04
N PHE A 116 23.51 0.42 8.96
CA PHE A 116 22.22 1.10 8.84
C PHE A 116 21.24 0.25 8.02
N PRO A 117 20.00 0.06 8.50
CA PRO A 117 19.00 -0.70 7.75
C PRO A 117 18.48 0.09 6.55
N VAL A 118 17.88 -0.61 5.61
CA VAL A 118 16.97 0.00 4.63
C VAL A 118 15.62 0.23 5.33
N MET A 119 15.06 1.42 5.17
CA MET A 119 13.71 1.72 5.66
C MET A 119 12.71 1.54 4.52
N ILE A 120 11.61 0.86 4.81
CA ILE A 120 10.50 0.70 3.87
C ILE A 120 9.28 1.42 4.44
N HIS A 121 8.89 2.52 3.82
CA HIS A 121 7.65 3.22 4.13
C HIS A 121 6.50 2.57 3.37
N ARG A 122 5.40 2.31 4.05
CA ARG A 122 4.22 1.72 3.43
C ARG A 122 2.93 2.39 3.89
N ALA A 123 2.01 2.53 2.96
CA ALA A 123 0.63 2.90 3.23
C ALA A 123 -0.27 2.01 2.37
N PHE A 124 -1.41 1.57 2.92
CA PHE A 124 -2.40 0.79 2.17
C PHE A 124 -3.58 1.66 1.74
N PHE A 125 -4.06 2.53 2.59
CA PHE A 125 -5.30 3.29 2.39
C PHE A 125 -5.07 4.77 2.04
N GLY A 126 -3.86 5.29 2.30
CA GLY A 126 -3.60 6.72 2.21
C GLY A 126 -4.41 7.49 3.26
N SER A 127 -5.33 8.37 2.84
CA SER A 127 -6.31 8.97 3.75
C SER A 127 -7.47 8.01 3.99
N LEU A 128 -7.78 7.71 5.25
CA LEU A 128 -8.88 6.82 5.62
C LEU A 128 -10.23 7.37 5.18
N GLU A 129 -10.43 8.68 5.30
CA GLU A 129 -11.68 9.34 4.90
C GLU A 129 -11.93 9.16 3.40
N ARG A 130 -10.90 9.37 2.58
CA ARG A 130 -10.99 9.17 1.14
C ARG A 130 -11.21 7.70 0.79
N PHE A 131 -10.47 6.79 1.43
CA PHE A 131 -10.61 5.36 1.19
C PHE A 131 -12.02 4.86 1.55
N ILE A 132 -12.56 5.26 2.70
CA ILE A 132 -13.92 4.91 3.12
C ILE A 132 -14.95 5.45 2.13
N GLY A 133 -14.79 6.70 1.66
CA GLY A 133 -15.66 7.27 0.65
C GLY A 133 -15.69 6.46 -0.64
N ILE A 134 -14.51 6.09 -1.16
CA ILE A 134 -14.38 5.25 -2.36
C ILE A 134 -14.98 3.86 -2.13
N LEU A 135 -14.75 3.27 -0.96
CA LEU A 135 -15.27 1.96 -0.58
C LEU A 135 -16.79 1.92 -0.57
N ILE A 136 -17.43 2.91 0.06
CA ILE A 136 -18.88 3.03 0.11
C ILE A 136 -19.45 3.18 -1.32
N GLU A 137 -18.83 4.04 -2.13
CA GLU A 137 -19.24 4.28 -3.51
C GLU A 137 -19.07 3.01 -4.38
N ASN A 138 -17.94 2.32 -4.27
CA ASN A 138 -17.65 1.09 -5.02
C ASN A 138 -18.65 -0.03 -4.70
N ASN A 139 -19.12 -0.12 -3.47
CA ASN A 139 -20.08 -1.11 -3.01
C ASN A 139 -21.55 -0.62 -3.10
N SER A 140 -21.81 0.58 -3.65
CA SER A 140 -23.15 1.20 -3.67
C SER A 140 -23.81 1.23 -2.29
N GLY A 141 -23.03 1.43 -1.24
CA GLY A 141 -23.47 1.41 0.16
C GLY A 141 -23.76 0.01 0.74
N LYS A 142 -23.63 -1.05 -0.05
CA LYS A 142 -23.86 -2.44 0.38
C LYS A 142 -22.54 -3.10 0.76
N LEU A 143 -22.07 -2.81 1.95
CA LEU A 143 -20.83 -3.37 2.46
C LEU A 143 -20.95 -4.87 2.75
N PRO A 144 -19.89 -5.66 2.60
CA PRO A 144 -19.87 -7.05 3.06
C PRO A 144 -20.11 -7.13 4.58
N VAL A 145 -20.62 -8.25 5.06
CA VAL A 145 -21.07 -8.41 6.45
C VAL A 145 -19.99 -8.01 7.46
N TRP A 146 -18.74 -8.39 7.23
CA TRP A 146 -17.63 -8.09 8.13
C TRP A 146 -17.27 -6.59 8.24
N LEU A 147 -17.68 -5.77 7.24
CA LEU A 147 -17.52 -4.31 7.22
C LEU A 147 -18.80 -3.55 7.62
N SER A 148 -19.93 -4.26 7.73
CA SER A 148 -21.20 -3.62 8.00
C SER A 148 -21.28 -3.19 9.47
N PRO A 149 -21.69 -1.95 9.77
CA PRO A 149 -21.89 -1.48 11.16
C PRO A 149 -22.93 -2.30 11.91
N ILE A 150 -23.96 -2.76 11.19
CA ILE A 150 -24.99 -3.67 11.70
C ILE A 150 -24.91 -4.95 10.86
N GLN A 151 -24.48 -6.03 11.48
CA GLN A 151 -24.25 -7.30 10.80
C GLN A 151 -25.50 -8.17 10.75
N VAL A 152 -26.34 -8.10 11.75
CA VAL A 152 -27.59 -8.83 11.86
C VAL A 152 -28.65 -7.91 12.47
N GLY A 153 -29.82 -7.90 11.88
CA GLY A 153 -31.01 -7.24 12.41
C GLY A 153 -32.12 -8.26 12.62
N ILE A 154 -32.73 -8.28 13.79
CA ILE A 154 -33.90 -9.12 14.10
C ILE A 154 -35.10 -8.22 14.16
N ALA A 155 -36.13 -8.53 13.39
CA ALA A 155 -37.37 -7.80 13.38
C ALA A 155 -38.52 -8.72 13.83
N ASN A 156 -39.18 -8.36 14.91
CA ASN A 156 -40.40 -9.08 15.37
C ASN A 156 -41.61 -8.70 14.52
N ILE A 157 -42.54 -9.66 14.37
CA ILE A 157 -43.79 -9.46 13.62
C ILE A 157 -44.82 -8.73 14.50
N ASN A 158 -44.76 -8.94 15.82
CA ASN A 158 -45.67 -8.31 16.80
C ASN A 158 -44.96 -8.21 18.16
N ASP A 159 -45.50 -7.40 19.07
CA ASP A 159 -44.93 -7.09 20.36
C ASP A 159 -44.77 -8.32 21.29
N ASN A 160 -45.59 -9.37 21.09
CA ASN A 160 -45.49 -10.59 21.90
C ASN A 160 -44.22 -11.40 21.63
N CYS A 161 -43.49 -11.09 20.56
CA CYS A 161 -42.26 -11.75 20.17
C CYS A 161 -41.01 -10.93 20.54
N THR A 162 -41.16 -9.74 21.14
CA THR A 162 -40.04 -8.84 21.45
C THR A 162 -39.02 -9.50 22.39
N GLU A 163 -39.49 -10.08 23.49
CA GLU A 163 -38.67 -10.76 24.48
C GLU A 163 -37.85 -11.94 23.90
N TYR A 164 -38.35 -12.57 22.83
CA TYR A 164 -37.64 -13.64 22.11
C TYR A 164 -36.56 -13.10 21.17
N CYS A 165 -36.71 -11.86 20.70
CA CYS A 165 -35.76 -11.21 19.78
C CYS A 165 -34.59 -10.55 20.47
N ASP A 166 -34.67 -10.22 21.77
CA ASP A 166 -33.62 -9.68 22.62
C ASP A 166 -32.65 -10.77 23.11
#